data_248f66185b93b30ce6ec18263f7ce5f3
#
_entry.id   248f66185b93b30ce6ec18263f7ce5f3
#
_cell.length_a   1.000
_cell.length_b   1.000
_cell.length_c   1.000
_cell.angle_alpha   90.00
_cell.angle_beta   90.00
_cell.angle_gamma   90.00
#
_symmetry.space_group_name_H-M   'P 1'
#
loop_
_entity.id
_entity.type
_entity.pdbx_description
1 polymer ?
#
loop_
_entity_poly.entity_id
_entity_poly.type
_entity_poly.pdbx_seq_one_letter_code
_entity_poly.pdbx_strand_id
1 'polypeptide(L)'
;MIEKKRRCAAFAVCGSFCTLEAALAAAQQLTEQGWELLPIMSFAAKQDTRFGTGQFWQERLEALTGHAVLDTLQAVEPLGPKKLVSALVIAPCTGATLARLAAGLSDTPVTLAAKSLLRVGCPVLLAVSTNDGLGASGENIARLMQRKHYYFVPVS
;
A
#
# COMPACT_ATOMS: atom_id res chain seq x y z
N MET A 1 13.29 10.06 29.79
CA MET A 1 12.92 10.75 28.56
C MET A 1 11.98 9.86 27.75
N ILE A 2 10.83 10.41 27.39
CA ILE A 2 9.87 9.65 26.61
C ILE A 2 10.30 9.71 25.15
N GLU A 3 10.65 8.57 24.59
CA GLU A 3 10.93 8.51 23.16
C GLU A 3 9.68 8.86 22.39
N LYS A 4 9.80 9.83 21.50
CA LYS A 4 8.72 10.19 20.60
C LYS A 4 8.46 8.99 19.69
N LYS A 5 7.27 8.41 19.79
CA LYS A 5 6.89 7.26 18.99
C LYS A 5 7.01 7.66 17.51
N ARG A 6 7.85 6.93 16.77
CA ARG A 6 8.06 7.19 15.35
C ARG A 6 6.77 6.97 14.58
N ARG A 7 6.43 7.96 13.75
CA ARG A 7 5.35 7.79 12.79
C ARG A 7 5.93 7.14 11.54
N CYS A 8 5.85 5.82 11.50
CA CYS A 8 6.37 5.05 10.37
C CYS A 8 5.25 4.19 9.81
N ALA A 9 5.03 4.30 8.50
CA ALA A 9 4.03 3.51 7.79
C ALA A 9 4.64 2.90 6.54
N ALA A 10 4.12 1.74 6.13
CA ALA A 10 4.41 1.21 4.82
C ALA A 10 3.47 1.86 3.82
N PHE A 11 4.00 2.26 2.67
CA PHE A 11 3.24 2.89 1.60
C PHE A 11 3.38 2.04 0.35
N ALA A 12 2.31 1.34 -0.02
CA ALA A 12 2.32 0.39 -1.11
C ALA A 12 1.59 0.95 -2.32
N VAL A 13 2.22 0.87 -3.50
CA VAL A 13 1.60 1.26 -4.76
C VAL A 13 1.33 0.04 -5.61
N CYS A 14 0.15 0.02 -6.22
CA CYS A 14 -0.27 -1.01 -7.15
C CYS A 14 -0.28 -0.48 -8.59
N GLY A 15 -0.62 -1.32 -9.55
CA GLY A 15 -0.48 -1.01 -10.97
C GLY A 15 -1.55 -0.13 -11.58
N SER A 16 -2.23 0.72 -10.82
CA SER A 16 -3.17 1.69 -11.38
C SER A 16 -2.43 2.96 -11.77
N PHE A 17 -1.86 2.95 -12.96
CA PHE A 17 -0.92 3.98 -13.40
C PHE A 17 -1.54 5.36 -13.57
N CYS A 18 -2.83 5.42 -13.89
CA CYS A 18 -3.52 6.71 -14.03
C CYS A 18 -3.68 7.46 -12.70
N THR A 19 -3.53 6.78 -11.57
CA THR A 19 -3.65 7.38 -10.24
C THR A 19 -2.34 7.44 -9.47
N LEU A 20 -1.23 6.97 -10.06
CA LEU A 20 0.07 6.95 -9.40
C LEU A 20 0.56 8.34 -9.01
N GLU A 21 0.39 9.34 -9.88
CA GLU A 21 0.81 10.71 -9.55
C GLU A 21 0.09 11.24 -8.31
N ALA A 22 -1.22 11.01 -8.22
CA ALA A 22 -1.99 11.43 -7.06
C ALA A 22 -1.54 10.70 -5.79
N ALA A 23 -1.24 9.40 -5.91
CA ALA A 23 -0.74 8.62 -4.79
C ALA A 23 0.62 9.12 -4.31
N LEU A 24 1.52 9.43 -5.23
CA LEU A 24 2.83 9.97 -4.86
C LEU A 24 2.72 11.36 -4.23
N ALA A 25 1.78 12.19 -4.70
CA ALA A 25 1.51 13.47 -4.07
C ALA A 25 1.02 13.30 -2.62
N ALA A 26 0.16 12.33 -2.38
CA ALA A 26 -0.30 12.01 -1.03
C ALA A 26 0.86 11.51 -0.15
N ALA A 27 1.73 10.68 -0.68
CA ALA A 27 2.92 10.20 0.04
C ALA A 27 3.83 11.39 0.40
N GLN A 28 4.02 12.32 -0.52
CA GLN A 28 4.80 13.53 -0.27
C GLN A 28 4.22 14.33 0.89
N GLN A 29 2.91 14.50 0.93
CA GLN A 29 2.26 15.21 2.02
C GLN A 29 2.46 14.50 3.36
N LEU A 30 2.42 13.17 3.37
CA LEU A 30 2.66 12.42 4.60
C LEU A 30 4.09 12.61 5.10
N THR A 31 5.08 12.62 4.20
CA THR A 31 6.47 12.87 4.61
C THR A 31 6.64 14.28 5.15
N GLU A 32 5.96 15.25 4.57
CA GLU A 32 5.98 16.65 5.05
C GLU A 32 5.34 16.79 6.43
N GLN A 33 4.40 15.90 6.77
CA GLN A 33 3.76 15.87 8.09
C GLN A 33 4.55 15.09 9.13
N GLY A 34 5.74 14.60 8.78
CA GLY A 34 6.62 13.92 9.70
C GLY A 34 6.53 12.40 9.69
N TRP A 35 5.81 11.81 8.73
CA TRP A 35 5.76 10.37 8.58
C TRP A 35 6.99 9.85 7.86
N GLU A 36 7.58 8.78 8.40
CA GLU A 36 8.58 7.99 7.68
C GLU A 36 7.84 6.91 6.92
N LEU A 37 8.09 6.81 5.61
CA LEU A 37 7.40 5.85 4.76
C LEU A 37 8.37 4.81 4.23
N LEU A 38 8.01 3.53 4.37
CA LEU A 38 8.72 2.41 3.73
C LEU A 38 7.93 2.05 2.47
N PRO A 39 8.53 2.23 1.28
CA PRO A 39 7.81 2.02 0.03
C PRO A 39 7.73 0.55 -0.36
N ILE A 40 6.57 0.15 -0.85
CA ILE A 40 6.32 -1.19 -1.38
C ILE A 40 5.75 -1.04 -2.79
N MET A 41 6.19 -1.86 -3.73
CA MET A 41 5.60 -1.91 -5.06
C MET A 41 5.08 -3.31 -5.36
N SER A 42 3.87 -3.36 -5.94
CA SER A 42 3.35 -4.63 -6.46
C SER A 42 4.14 -5.04 -7.69
N PHE A 43 4.05 -6.31 -8.08
CA PHE A 43 4.71 -6.79 -9.30
C PHE A 43 4.21 -6.03 -10.53
N ALA A 44 2.90 -5.73 -10.60
CA ALA A 44 2.33 -4.98 -11.70
C ALA A 44 2.82 -3.53 -11.74
N ALA A 45 3.03 -2.91 -10.59
CA ALA A 45 3.50 -1.53 -10.52
C ALA A 45 4.93 -1.38 -11.06
N LYS A 46 5.69 -2.46 -11.10
CA LYS A 46 7.07 -2.45 -11.61
C LYS A 46 7.17 -2.66 -13.11
N GLN A 47 6.05 -2.87 -13.79
CA GLN A 47 6.05 -3.09 -15.24
C GLN A 47 6.09 -1.76 -15.98
N ASP A 48 6.71 -1.79 -17.17
CA ASP A 48 6.77 -0.62 -18.03
C ASP A 48 5.43 -0.41 -18.72
N THR A 49 4.99 0.84 -18.78
CA THR A 49 3.75 1.22 -19.45
C THR A 49 3.93 2.56 -20.14
N ARG A 50 2.89 2.99 -20.87
CA ARG A 50 2.88 4.32 -21.50
C ARG A 50 2.94 5.47 -20.49
N PHE A 51 2.66 5.23 -19.21
CA PHE A 51 2.71 6.25 -18.16
C PHE A 51 4.08 6.36 -17.51
N GLY A 52 5.02 5.48 -17.89
CA GLY A 52 6.38 5.46 -17.38
C GLY A 52 6.89 4.04 -17.21
N THR A 53 8.19 3.92 -17.01
CA THR A 53 8.80 2.62 -16.72
C THR A 53 8.60 2.28 -15.25
N GLY A 54 8.66 0.99 -14.93
CA GLY A 54 8.64 0.56 -13.52
C GLY A 54 9.79 1.16 -12.74
N GLN A 55 10.97 1.27 -13.38
CA GLN A 55 12.13 1.89 -12.75
C GLN A 55 11.90 3.38 -12.48
N PHE A 56 11.24 4.10 -13.37
CA PHE A 56 10.92 5.52 -13.19
C PHE A 56 10.09 5.73 -11.92
N TRP A 57 9.04 4.95 -11.74
CA TRP A 57 8.18 5.06 -10.56
C TRP A 57 8.90 4.61 -9.29
N GLN A 58 9.72 3.57 -9.40
CA GLN A 58 10.53 3.09 -8.28
C GLN A 58 11.50 4.17 -7.80
N GLU A 59 12.22 4.80 -8.72
CA GLU A 59 13.17 5.84 -8.38
C GLU A 59 12.51 7.05 -7.74
N ARG A 60 11.33 7.44 -8.24
CA ARG A 60 10.58 8.54 -7.64
C ARG A 60 10.14 8.22 -6.22
N LEU A 61 9.67 7.00 -6.02
CA LEU A 61 9.21 6.55 -4.71
C LEU A 61 10.37 6.48 -3.72
N GLU A 62 11.52 5.97 -4.17
CA GLU A 62 12.72 5.89 -3.34
C GLU A 62 13.26 7.28 -3.00
N ALA A 63 13.27 8.20 -3.95
CA ALA A 63 13.70 9.57 -3.71
C ALA A 63 12.78 10.29 -2.71
N LEU A 64 11.47 10.06 -2.82
CA LEU A 64 10.49 10.69 -1.96
C LEU A 64 10.57 10.18 -0.52
N THR A 65 10.77 8.88 -0.35
CA THR A 65 10.74 8.22 0.97
C THR A 65 12.10 8.14 1.63
N GLY A 66 13.19 8.21 0.86
CA GLY A 66 14.54 7.99 1.38
C GLY A 66 14.86 6.53 1.67
N HIS A 67 14.03 5.60 1.23
CA HIS A 67 14.19 4.17 1.46
C HIS A 67 14.09 3.38 0.16
N ALA A 68 14.80 2.26 0.09
CA ALA A 68 14.69 1.34 -1.03
C ALA A 68 13.31 0.68 -1.05
N VAL A 69 12.78 0.47 -2.25
CA VAL A 69 11.49 -0.19 -2.42
C VAL A 69 11.57 -1.65 -1.97
N LEU A 70 10.58 -2.07 -1.19
CA LEU A 70 10.39 -3.46 -0.82
C LEU A 70 9.48 -4.11 -1.87
N ASP A 71 10.03 -5.02 -2.65
CA ASP A 71 9.33 -5.61 -3.79
C ASP A 71 9.39 -7.14 -3.83
N THR A 72 9.81 -7.76 -2.73
CA THR A 72 9.84 -9.21 -2.60
C THR A 72 9.04 -9.66 -1.38
N LEU A 73 8.63 -10.92 -1.38
CA LEU A 73 7.90 -11.49 -0.25
C LEU A 73 8.78 -11.48 1.01
N GLN A 74 10.06 -11.80 0.87
CA GLN A 74 10.99 -11.84 1.99
C GLN A 74 11.20 -10.46 2.61
N ALA A 75 11.18 -9.42 1.79
CA ALA A 75 11.40 -8.06 2.26
C ALA A 75 10.25 -7.53 3.12
N VAL A 76 9.01 -7.91 2.80
CA VAL A 76 7.82 -7.38 3.49
C VAL A 76 7.37 -8.24 4.68
N GLU A 77 7.73 -9.52 4.70
CA GLU A 77 7.27 -10.43 5.74
C GLU A 77 7.59 -9.94 7.16
N PRO A 78 8.77 -9.38 7.44
CA PRO A 78 9.10 -8.95 8.81
C PRO A 78 8.41 -7.67 9.27
N LEU A 79 7.65 -6.96 8.43
CA LEU A 79 7.06 -5.68 8.79
C LEU A 79 6.21 -5.75 10.06
N GLY A 80 5.37 -6.80 10.19
CA GLY A 80 4.53 -7.01 11.37
C GLY A 80 5.30 -7.57 12.55
N PRO A 81 5.91 -8.77 12.44
CA PRO A 81 6.59 -9.41 13.58
C PRO A 81 7.68 -8.55 14.20
N LYS A 82 8.41 -7.79 13.40
CA LYS A 82 9.47 -6.89 13.90
C LYS A 82 8.97 -5.49 14.21
N LYS A 83 7.68 -5.24 14.03
CA LYS A 83 7.05 -3.94 14.33
C LYS A 83 7.78 -2.77 13.65
N LEU A 84 8.12 -2.95 12.38
CA LEU A 84 8.87 -1.94 11.63
C LEU A 84 8.03 -0.72 11.26
N VAL A 85 6.71 -0.92 11.13
CA VAL A 85 5.77 0.15 10.82
C VAL A 85 4.51 -0.01 11.67
N SER A 86 3.73 1.05 11.79
CA SER A 86 2.50 1.06 12.59
C SER A 86 1.23 1.03 11.75
N ALA A 87 1.34 1.13 10.43
CA ALA A 87 0.21 1.10 9.52
C ALA A 87 0.68 0.77 8.11
N LEU A 88 -0.25 0.35 7.27
CA LEU A 88 -0.02 0.16 5.83
C LEU A 88 -1.02 1.01 5.07
N VAL A 89 -0.52 1.79 4.12
CA VAL A 89 -1.37 2.51 3.17
C VAL A 89 -1.17 1.87 1.80
N ILE A 90 -2.25 1.45 1.16
CA ILE A 90 -2.21 0.93 -0.21
C ILE A 90 -2.88 1.97 -1.11
N ALA A 91 -2.08 2.70 -1.88
CA ALA A 91 -2.54 3.79 -2.72
C ALA A 91 -1.67 3.89 -3.98
N PRO A 92 -2.22 3.66 -5.16
CA PRO A 92 -3.59 3.19 -5.40
C PRO A 92 -3.74 1.70 -5.08
N CYS A 93 -4.94 1.30 -4.63
CA CYS A 93 -5.29 -0.10 -4.48
C CYS A 93 -6.13 -0.51 -5.68
N THR A 94 -5.58 -1.36 -6.53
CA THR A 94 -6.28 -1.82 -7.74
C THR A 94 -7.38 -2.83 -7.41
N GLY A 95 -8.30 -3.03 -8.36
CA GLY A 95 -9.31 -4.07 -8.23
C GLY A 95 -8.70 -5.45 -8.03
N ALA A 96 -7.59 -5.77 -8.70
CA ALA A 96 -6.90 -7.05 -8.53
C ALA A 96 -6.36 -7.22 -7.11
N THR A 97 -5.71 -6.20 -6.56
CA THR A 97 -5.21 -6.25 -5.18
C THR A 97 -6.36 -6.37 -4.19
N LEU A 98 -7.42 -5.59 -4.41
CA LEU A 98 -8.62 -5.64 -3.58
C LEU A 98 -9.22 -7.05 -3.54
N ALA A 99 -9.32 -7.70 -4.71
CA ALA A 99 -9.84 -9.05 -4.82
C ALA A 99 -8.96 -10.05 -4.09
N ARG A 100 -7.64 -9.93 -4.19
CA ARG A 100 -6.70 -10.79 -3.47
C ARG A 100 -6.83 -10.63 -1.96
N LEU A 101 -6.94 -9.40 -1.48
CA LEU A 101 -7.13 -9.14 -0.05
C LEU A 101 -8.44 -9.76 0.43
N ALA A 102 -9.53 -9.58 -0.32
CA ALA A 102 -10.84 -10.12 0.02
C ALA A 102 -10.83 -11.66 0.05
N ALA A 103 -10.06 -12.27 -0.84
CA ALA A 103 -9.91 -13.74 -0.90
C ALA A 103 -8.92 -14.29 0.13
N GLY A 104 -8.23 -13.43 0.86
CA GLY A 104 -7.24 -13.85 1.86
C GLY A 104 -5.92 -14.31 1.27
N LEU A 105 -5.62 -13.94 0.01
CA LEU A 105 -4.36 -14.30 -0.63
C LEU A 105 -3.24 -13.39 -0.18
N SER A 106 -2.04 -13.93 -0.07
CA SER A 106 -0.86 -13.19 0.39
C SER A 106 0.37 -13.51 -0.49
N ASP A 107 0.14 -13.58 -1.79
CA ASP A 107 1.13 -14.03 -2.77
C ASP A 107 1.84 -12.89 -3.51
N THR A 108 1.65 -11.65 -3.07
CA THR A 108 2.33 -10.48 -3.62
C THR A 108 2.98 -9.68 -2.48
N PRO A 109 3.96 -8.82 -2.78
CA PRO A 109 4.53 -7.96 -1.72
C PRO A 109 3.47 -7.14 -0.98
N VAL A 110 2.50 -6.60 -1.69
CA VAL A 110 1.44 -5.76 -1.09
C VAL A 110 0.53 -6.61 -0.20
N THR A 111 0.04 -7.72 -0.70
CA THR A 111 -0.89 -8.56 0.06
C THR A 111 -0.22 -9.25 1.23
N LEU A 112 1.04 -9.66 1.09
CA LEU A 112 1.78 -10.24 2.20
C LEU A 112 2.09 -9.19 3.28
N ALA A 113 2.41 -7.95 2.88
CA ALA A 113 2.57 -6.86 3.84
C ALA A 113 1.30 -6.65 4.65
N ALA A 114 0.13 -6.66 3.99
CA ALA A 114 -1.15 -6.55 4.67
C ALA A 114 -1.34 -7.67 5.68
N LYS A 115 -1.11 -8.91 5.26
CA LYS A 115 -1.25 -10.06 6.17
C LYS A 115 -0.32 -9.95 7.36
N SER A 116 0.95 -9.60 7.12
CA SER A 116 1.95 -9.45 8.16
C SER A 116 1.51 -8.43 9.22
N LEU A 117 0.98 -7.29 8.79
CA LEU A 117 0.59 -6.22 9.69
C LEU A 117 -0.75 -6.48 10.38
N LEU A 118 -1.70 -7.07 9.67
CA LEU A 118 -3.00 -7.41 10.27
C LEU A 118 -2.85 -8.41 11.42
N ARG A 119 -1.90 -9.33 11.31
CA ARG A 119 -1.66 -10.32 12.36
C ARG A 119 -1.21 -9.70 13.67
N VAL A 120 -0.63 -8.52 13.63
CA VAL A 120 -0.18 -7.81 14.84
C VAL A 120 -1.08 -6.62 15.16
N GLY A 121 -2.25 -6.53 14.52
CA GLY A 121 -3.25 -5.52 14.84
C GLY A 121 -3.03 -4.16 14.24
N CYS A 122 -2.17 -4.03 13.23
CA CYS A 122 -1.93 -2.75 12.57
C CYS A 122 -3.02 -2.45 11.53
N PRO A 123 -3.43 -1.19 11.39
CA PRO A 123 -4.44 -0.83 10.39
C PRO A 123 -3.89 -0.84 8.97
N VAL A 124 -4.77 -1.19 8.04
CA VAL A 124 -4.51 -1.16 6.60
C VAL A 124 -5.52 -0.21 5.97
N LEU A 125 -5.01 0.85 5.33
CA LEU A 125 -5.81 1.88 4.68
C LEU A 125 -5.78 1.66 3.18
N LEU A 126 -6.97 1.62 2.56
CA LEU A 126 -7.12 1.33 1.14
C LEU A 126 -7.64 2.55 0.40
N ALA A 127 -6.86 3.05 -0.55
CA ALA A 127 -7.31 4.07 -1.50
C ALA A 127 -7.64 3.35 -2.81
N VAL A 128 -8.89 2.92 -2.94
CA VAL A 128 -9.32 2.08 -4.05
C VAL A 128 -9.38 2.87 -5.35
N SER A 129 -8.79 2.30 -6.39
CA SER A 129 -8.84 2.81 -7.74
C SER A 129 -9.32 1.68 -8.65
N THR A 130 -10.57 1.74 -9.05
CA THR A 130 -11.21 0.72 -9.89
C THR A 130 -12.25 1.36 -10.77
N ASN A 131 -12.53 0.71 -11.91
CA ASN A 131 -13.59 1.13 -12.81
C ASN A 131 -14.84 0.24 -12.72
N ASP A 132 -14.87 -0.71 -11.79
CA ASP A 132 -16.01 -1.62 -11.61
C ASP A 132 -16.55 -1.61 -10.18
N GLY A 133 -16.60 -0.43 -9.55
CA GLY A 133 -17.03 -0.28 -8.16
C GLY A 133 -18.44 -0.79 -7.88
N LEU A 134 -19.30 -0.90 -8.88
CA LEU A 134 -20.64 -1.46 -8.74
C LEU A 134 -20.69 -2.97 -9.06
N GLY A 135 -19.57 -3.53 -9.53
CA GLY A 135 -19.47 -4.96 -9.85
C GLY A 135 -18.69 -5.72 -8.80
N ALA A 136 -17.74 -6.56 -9.24
CA ALA A 136 -16.96 -7.43 -8.37
C ALA A 136 -16.17 -6.65 -7.30
N SER A 137 -15.63 -5.47 -7.65
CA SER A 137 -14.90 -4.66 -6.67
C SER A 137 -15.81 -4.15 -5.56
N GLY A 138 -17.08 -3.86 -5.87
CA GLY A 138 -18.03 -3.47 -4.82
C GLY A 138 -18.26 -4.58 -3.80
N GLU A 139 -18.37 -5.83 -4.24
CA GLU A 139 -18.49 -6.96 -3.34
C GLU A 139 -17.24 -7.14 -2.48
N ASN A 140 -16.06 -6.96 -3.08
CA ASN A 140 -14.80 -7.08 -2.35
C ASN A 140 -14.64 -5.97 -1.31
N ILE A 141 -15.05 -4.75 -1.64
CA ILE A 141 -15.05 -3.62 -0.69
C ILE A 141 -15.95 -3.97 0.49
N ALA A 142 -17.18 -4.42 0.22
CA ALA A 142 -18.14 -4.76 1.28
C ALA A 142 -17.58 -5.87 2.19
N ARG A 143 -16.92 -6.86 1.60
CA ARG A 143 -16.33 -7.97 2.34
C ARG A 143 -15.22 -7.49 3.27
N LEU A 144 -14.33 -6.62 2.77
CA LEU A 144 -13.22 -6.10 3.58
C LEU A 144 -13.71 -5.12 4.66
N MET A 145 -14.77 -4.36 4.40
CA MET A 145 -15.33 -3.45 5.40
C MET A 145 -15.81 -4.18 6.65
N GLN A 146 -16.09 -5.48 6.56
CA GLN A 146 -16.52 -6.30 7.69
C GLN A 146 -15.34 -6.87 8.48
N ARG A 147 -14.12 -6.72 7.99
CA ARG A 147 -12.93 -7.25 8.67
C ARG A 147 -12.27 -6.18 9.52
N LYS A 148 -11.69 -6.61 10.65
CA LYS A 148 -10.99 -5.70 11.55
C LYS A 148 -9.76 -5.10 10.86
N HIS A 149 -9.49 -3.84 11.18
CA HIS A 149 -8.27 -3.12 10.82
C HIS A 149 -8.20 -2.68 9.36
N TYR A 150 -9.20 -2.96 8.53
CA TYR A 150 -9.29 -2.39 7.19
C TYR A 150 -10.07 -1.08 7.23
N TYR A 151 -9.51 -0.05 6.61
CA TYR A 151 -10.12 1.27 6.51
C TYR A 151 -10.05 1.74 5.08
N PHE A 152 -11.08 2.43 4.63
CA PHE A 152 -11.15 2.94 3.28
C PHE A 152 -10.97 4.44 3.28
N VAL A 153 -10.10 4.94 2.38
CA VAL A 153 -9.93 6.37 2.17
C VAL A 153 -11.15 6.87 1.40
N PRO A 154 -11.84 7.93 1.85
CA PRO A 154 -12.97 8.46 1.12
C PRO A 154 -12.57 8.88 -0.30
N VAL A 155 -13.44 8.61 -1.27
CA VAL A 155 -13.27 9.04 -2.65
C VAL A 155 -13.92 10.41 -2.79
N SER A 156 -13.15 11.36 -3.30
CA SER A 156 -13.67 12.69 -3.59
C SER A 156 -14.09 12.83 -5.03
#